data_8e78608d1d91d7910b6409038c0d8b12
#
_entry.id   8e78608d1d91d7910b6409038c0d8b12
#
_cell.length_a   1.000
_cell.length_b   1.000
_cell.length_c   1.000
_cell.angle_alpha   90.00
_cell.angle_beta   90.00
_cell.angle_gamma   90.00
#
_symmetry.space_group_name_H-M   'P 1'
#
loop_
_entity.id
_entity.type
_entity.pdbx_description
1 polymer ?
#
loop_
_entity_poly.entity_id
_entity_poly.type
_entity_poly.pdbx_seq_one_letter_code
_entity_poly.pdbx_strand_id
1 'polypeptide(L)'
;MGYFLMHGGSADHTSEDRIRGICSILPERPEIFSTAPEEDWQYGLAELGALSRVRPGSTMRRIRMGDWCVTAYPAAGREMGRGVRRMLWGWEPAGELSRKQKKELARFHRIVVTDLGSRSLLIKAGLGRAVRLGPDPSFLVGRCLRSTQPLLRGETVGLCVSASASGFEVQSGLLFQNYCQLIRWILRNTPWQIALIPYCARKGSDDRQLDLALLRQFSGEDRLIIRSDGSCRELRGDLSLCRCCVGTAGVPAAWSCGVPGLCIGDSRRARSLSATLMGASCGAVIRADGLKEKDDLCRHFQRFLEKEDAMRQWLAVSVPRYRQWARDWRWQE
;
A
#
# COMPACT_ATOMS: atom_id res chain seq x y z
N MET A 1 -22.96 15.22 13.11
CA MET A 1 -21.48 15.27 13.12
C MET A 1 -21.05 14.69 11.79
N GLY A 2 -20.55 15.52 10.89
CA GLY A 2 -20.16 15.09 9.55
C GLY A 2 -18.73 14.54 9.50
N TYR A 3 -18.46 13.71 8.51
CA TYR A 3 -17.15 13.14 8.24
C TYR A 3 -16.69 13.58 6.86
N PHE A 4 -15.46 14.06 6.80
CA PHE A 4 -14.84 14.57 5.59
C PHE A 4 -13.50 13.89 5.41
N LEU A 5 -13.19 13.52 4.18
CA LEU A 5 -11.92 12.90 3.83
C LEU A 5 -11.07 13.86 3.02
N MET A 6 -9.85 14.08 3.44
CA MET A 6 -8.88 14.89 2.71
C MET A 6 -7.84 14.02 2.03
N HIS A 7 -7.73 14.14 0.71
CA HIS A 7 -6.74 13.47 -0.12
C HIS A 7 -5.56 14.40 -0.41
N GLY A 8 -4.35 13.94 -0.12
CA GLY A 8 -3.11 14.73 -0.24
C GLY A 8 -2.39 14.64 -1.57
N GLY A 9 -3.05 14.23 -2.63
CA GLY A 9 -2.51 14.34 -3.99
C GLY A 9 -1.36 13.40 -4.34
N SER A 10 -1.37 12.17 -3.84
CA SER A 10 -0.42 11.16 -4.31
C SER A 10 -1.16 10.12 -5.15
N ALA A 11 -0.71 9.92 -6.38
CA ALA A 11 -1.24 8.93 -7.31
C ALA A 11 -0.66 7.52 -7.05
N ASP A 12 -0.35 7.16 -5.79
CA ASP A 12 0.03 5.82 -5.46
C ASP A 12 -1.17 5.01 -4.96
N HIS A 13 -1.31 3.78 -5.44
CA HIS A 13 -2.39 2.89 -5.07
C HIS A 13 -2.40 2.51 -3.58
N THR A 14 -1.26 2.58 -2.89
CA THR A 14 -1.20 2.36 -1.43
C THR A 14 -2.00 3.44 -0.69
N SER A 15 -1.89 4.67 -1.12
CA SER A 15 -2.61 5.80 -0.54
C SER A 15 -4.09 5.75 -0.91
N GLU A 16 -4.41 5.38 -2.14
CA GLU A 16 -5.77 5.16 -2.61
C GLU A 16 -6.44 4.03 -1.82
N ASP A 17 -5.76 2.91 -1.62
CA ASP A 17 -6.24 1.79 -0.80
C ASP A 17 -6.62 2.24 0.62
N ARG A 18 -5.78 3.07 1.25
CA ARG A 18 -6.06 3.58 2.59
C ARG A 18 -7.30 4.46 2.60
N ILE A 19 -7.41 5.37 1.64
CA ILE A 19 -8.55 6.27 1.52
C ILE A 19 -9.83 5.49 1.29
N ARG A 20 -9.84 4.53 0.37
CA ARG A 20 -11.00 3.66 0.11
C ARG A 20 -11.38 2.84 1.34
N GLY A 21 -10.38 2.28 2.04
CA GLY A 21 -10.59 1.55 3.29
C GLY A 21 -11.18 2.45 4.38
N ILE A 22 -10.70 3.67 4.54
CA ILE A 22 -11.25 4.66 5.48
C ILE A 22 -12.72 4.96 5.12
N CYS A 23 -13.02 5.21 3.85
CA CYS A 23 -14.41 5.46 3.40
C CYS A 23 -15.37 4.32 3.76
N SER A 24 -14.90 3.08 3.76
CA SER A 24 -15.74 1.92 4.08
C SER A 24 -16.03 1.73 5.57
N ILE A 25 -15.28 2.41 6.45
CA ILE A 25 -15.44 2.33 7.91
C ILE A 25 -16.27 3.51 8.44
N LEU A 26 -16.25 4.65 7.77
CA LEU A 26 -16.97 5.83 8.22
C LEU A 26 -18.49 5.57 8.22
N PRO A 27 -19.21 5.98 9.29
CA PRO A 27 -20.63 5.69 9.43
C PRO A 27 -21.52 6.35 8.37
N GLU A 28 -21.04 7.43 7.76
CA GLU A 28 -21.68 8.14 6.66
C GLU A 28 -20.68 8.25 5.50
N ARG A 29 -21.19 8.32 4.26
CA ARG A 29 -20.33 8.55 3.10
C ARG A 29 -19.63 9.91 3.24
N PRO A 30 -18.30 9.97 3.39
CA PRO A 30 -17.60 11.23 3.57
C PRO A 30 -17.60 12.01 2.25
N GLU A 31 -17.68 13.33 2.32
CA GLU A 31 -17.26 14.16 1.21
C GLU A 31 -15.72 14.08 1.10
N ILE A 32 -15.23 13.82 -0.11
CA ILE A 32 -13.80 13.72 -0.37
C ILE A 32 -13.29 15.04 -0.95
N PHE A 33 -12.22 15.54 -0.33
CA PHE A 33 -11.48 16.71 -0.79
C PHE A 33 -10.11 16.30 -1.25
N SER A 34 -9.59 16.90 -2.29
CA SER A 34 -8.22 16.77 -2.67
C SER A 34 -7.55 18.13 -2.80
N THR A 35 -6.28 18.11 -2.41
CA THR A 35 -5.38 19.26 -2.51
C THR A 35 -4.45 19.15 -3.72
N ALA A 36 -4.58 18.06 -4.50
CA ALA A 36 -3.77 17.84 -5.68
C ALA A 36 -4.28 18.60 -6.91
N PRO A 37 -3.38 18.96 -7.86
CA PRO A 37 -3.75 19.45 -9.17
C PRO A 37 -4.66 18.43 -9.91
N GLU A 38 -5.54 18.93 -10.76
CA GLU A 38 -6.57 18.13 -11.45
C GLU A 38 -5.99 17.02 -12.33
N GLU A 39 -4.75 17.18 -12.80
CA GLU A 39 -4.03 16.23 -13.63
C GLU A 39 -3.62 14.93 -12.92
N ASP A 40 -3.46 14.99 -11.59
CA ASP A 40 -3.06 13.83 -10.78
C ASP A 40 -4.26 12.94 -10.36
N TRP A 41 -5.48 13.30 -10.75
CA TRP A 41 -6.73 12.66 -10.28
C TRP A 41 -7.28 11.57 -11.18
N GLN A 42 -6.85 11.53 -12.43
CA GLN A 42 -7.57 10.81 -13.47
C GLN A 42 -7.60 9.30 -13.27
N TYR A 43 -6.74 8.74 -12.42
CA TYR A 43 -6.52 7.30 -12.37
C TYR A 43 -7.18 6.54 -11.20
N GLY A 44 -7.63 7.16 -10.14
CA GLY A 44 -8.09 6.40 -8.97
C GLY A 44 -9.42 6.81 -8.38
N LEU A 45 -9.76 8.08 -8.40
CA LEU A 45 -10.96 8.59 -7.71
C LEU A 45 -12.24 8.59 -8.58
N ALA A 46 -12.12 8.42 -9.89
CA ALA A 46 -13.26 8.38 -10.80
C ALA A 46 -14.25 7.25 -10.47
N GLU A 47 -13.77 6.12 -9.97
CA GLU A 47 -14.59 4.98 -9.57
C GLU A 47 -15.25 5.10 -8.19
N LEU A 48 -14.83 6.05 -7.36
CA LEU A 48 -15.54 6.33 -6.10
C LEU A 48 -16.96 6.86 -6.33
N GLY A 49 -17.40 6.75 -7.56
CA GLY A 49 -18.71 7.04 -8.12
C GLY A 49 -19.63 7.84 -7.22
N ALA A 50 -20.03 9.04 -7.60
CA ALA A 50 -20.94 9.94 -6.88
C ALA A 50 -20.34 10.67 -5.65
N LEU A 51 -19.03 10.71 -5.48
CA LEU A 51 -18.43 11.68 -4.58
C LEU A 51 -18.30 12.98 -5.35
N SER A 52 -19.19 13.91 -5.07
CA SER A 52 -19.23 15.21 -5.73
C SER A 52 -17.87 15.88 -5.65
N ARG A 53 -17.25 16.14 -6.80
CA ARG A 53 -16.06 16.97 -6.91
C ARG A 53 -16.36 18.33 -6.27
N VAL A 54 -15.69 18.65 -5.23
CA VAL A 54 -15.85 19.93 -4.59
C VAL A 54 -14.60 20.76 -4.88
N ARG A 55 -14.80 21.90 -5.54
CA ARG A 55 -13.72 22.86 -5.82
C ARG A 55 -13.19 23.44 -4.52
N PRO A 56 -11.85 23.65 -4.39
CA PRO A 56 -11.19 24.02 -3.14
C PRO A 56 -11.83 25.17 -2.35
N GLY A 57 -12.38 26.17 -2.98
CA GLY A 57 -12.94 27.34 -2.29
C GLY A 57 -14.37 27.19 -1.74
N SER A 58 -15.17 26.24 -2.23
CA SER A 58 -16.59 26.16 -1.88
C SER A 58 -16.87 25.19 -0.72
N THR A 59 -15.92 24.35 -0.38
CA THR A 59 -16.06 23.20 0.47
C THR A 59 -15.77 23.46 1.93
N MET A 60 -14.78 24.33 2.22
CA MET A 60 -14.52 24.74 3.62
C MET A 60 -15.73 25.41 4.28
N ARG A 61 -16.69 25.93 3.48
CA ARG A 61 -17.93 26.52 4.00
C ARG A 61 -18.97 25.49 4.45
N ARG A 62 -18.83 24.22 4.08
CA ARG A 62 -19.76 23.14 4.45
C ARG A 62 -19.32 22.40 5.71
N ILE A 63 -18.03 22.41 6.03
CA ILE A 63 -17.48 21.76 7.22
C ILE A 63 -17.89 22.59 8.44
N ARG A 64 -18.66 22.00 9.33
CA ARG A 64 -19.13 22.64 10.56
C ARG A 64 -18.10 22.47 11.70
N MET A 65 -18.16 23.38 12.66
CA MET A 65 -17.37 23.25 13.89
C MET A 65 -17.73 21.92 14.59
N GLY A 66 -16.69 21.14 14.93
CA GLY A 66 -16.85 19.84 15.60
C GLY A 66 -16.88 18.62 14.65
N ASP A 67 -16.96 18.82 13.33
CA ASP A 67 -16.87 17.73 12.36
C ASP A 67 -15.47 17.12 12.30
N TRP A 68 -15.39 15.85 11.90
CA TRP A 68 -14.14 15.16 11.72
C TRP A 68 -13.66 15.27 10.27
N CYS A 69 -12.39 15.63 10.10
CA CYS A 69 -11.70 15.57 8.82
C CYS A 69 -10.58 14.53 8.90
N VAL A 70 -10.66 13.50 8.08
CA VAL A 70 -9.73 12.35 8.08
C VAL A 70 -8.79 12.44 6.89
N THR A 71 -7.52 12.13 7.10
CA THR A 71 -6.51 12.09 6.03
C THR A 71 -5.47 11.01 6.30
N ALA A 72 -4.82 10.54 5.25
CA ALA A 72 -3.63 9.69 5.34
C ALA A 72 -2.32 10.52 5.25
N TYR A 73 -2.41 11.86 5.10
CA TYR A 73 -1.27 12.75 4.85
C TYR A 73 -1.11 13.81 5.92
N PRO A 74 0.05 13.91 6.60
CA PRO A 74 0.29 14.93 7.63
C PRO A 74 0.18 16.37 7.10
N ALA A 75 0.63 16.63 5.89
CA ALA A 75 0.62 17.96 5.29
C ALA A 75 -0.81 18.54 5.12
N ALA A 76 -1.79 17.68 4.85
CA ALA A 76 -3.19 18.07 4.70
C ALA A 76 -3.77 18.75 5.96
N GLY A 77 -3.19 18.49 7.14
CA GLY A 77 -3.61 19.14 8.39
C GLY A 77 -3.48 20.66 8.40
N ARG A 78 -2.73 21.26 7.46
CA ARG A 78 -2.62 22.72 7.32
C ARG A 78 -3.85 23.34 6.63
N GLU A 79 -4.46 22.58 5.75
CA GLU A 79 -5.55 23.06 4.89
C GLU A 79 -6.94 22.83 5.53
N MET A 80 -6.96 22.04 6.60
CA MET A 80 -8.18 21.83 7.37
C MET A 80 -8.52 23.09 8.19
N GLY A 81 -9.76 23.58 8.07
CA GLY A 81 -10.27 24.77 8.73
C GLY A 81 -10.09 24.80 10.25
N ARG A 82 -10.25 25.97 10.86
CA ARG A 82 -10.29 26.11 12.33
C ARG A 82 -11.58 25.50 12.88
N GLY A 83 -11.53 24.86 14.05
CA GLY A 83 -12.69 24.26 14.72
C GLY A 83 -13.07 22.87 14.22
N VAL A 84 -12.41 22.34 13.19
CA VAL A 84 -12.60 20.99 12.68
C VAL A 84 -11.73 20.00 13.47
N ARG A 85 -12.27 18.83 13.83
CA ARG A 85 -11.50 17.74 14.41
C ARG A 85 -10.69 17.05 13.33
N ARG A 86 -9.39 16.85 13.59
CA ARG A 86 -8.44 16.32 12.57
C ARG A 86 -7.97 14.94 12.97
N MET A 87 -8.06 14.00 12.04
CA MET A 87 -7.57 12.64 12.21
C MET A 87 -6.59 12.28 11.09
N LEU A 88 -5.44 11.75 11.48
CA LEU A 88 -4.46 11.15 10.57
C LEU A 88 -4.54 9.63 10.72
N TRP A 89 -4.73 8.89 9.62
CA TRP A 89 -4.87 7.43 9.68
C TRP A 89 -3.94 6.70 8.71
N GLY A 90 -3.23 5.71 9.24
CA GLY A 90 -2.40 4.81 8.45
C GLY A 90 -1.08 5.41 7.99
N TRP A 91 -0.72 6.60 8.44
CA TRP A 91 0.58 7.18 8.15
C TRP A 91 1.69 6.49 8.94
N GLU A 92 2.81 6.21 8.26
CA GLU A 92 3.99 5.58 8.81
C GLU A 92 5.16 6.59 8.81
N PRO A 93 5.77 6.92 9.96
CA PRO A 93 6.97 7.77 10.00
C PRO A 93 8.17 7.00 9.44
N ALA A 94 8.92 7.61 8.52
CA ALA A 94 10.11 6.99 7.94
C ALA A 94 11.25 6.81 8.97
N GLY A 95 11.28 7.66 10.01
CA GLY A 95 12.32 7.64 11.06
C GLY A 95 11.99 8.62 12.16
N GLU A 96 13.01 9.18 12.80
CA GLU A 96 12.85 10.24 13.79
C GLU A 96 12.19 11.47 13.17
N LEU A 97 11.29 12.08 13.93
CA LEU A 97 10.51 13.21 13.45
C LEU A 97 11.31 14.52 13.57
N SER A 98 11.41 15.23 12.46
CA SER A 98 11.91 16.61 12.45
C SER A 98 10.99 17.55 13.26
N ARG A 99 11.52 18.71 13.67
CA ARG A 99 10.72 19.76 14.34
C ARG A 99 9.49 20.18 13.52
N LYS A 100 9.64 20.26 12.18
CA LYS A 100 8.56 20.59 11.25
C LYS A 100 7.47 19.52 11.27
N GLN A 101 7.84 18.25 11.17
CA GLN A 101 6.89 17.14 11.24
C GLN A 101 6.15 17.07 12.57
N LYS A 102 6.86 17.24 13.71
CA LYS A 102 6.23 17.30 15.03
C LYS A 102 5.18 18.41 15.11
N LYS A 103 5.49 19.61 14.59
CA LYS A 103 4.57 20.75 14.55
C LYS A 103 3.35 20.49 13.65
N GLU A 104 3.53 19.78 12.55
CA GLU A 104 2.42 19.38 11.66
C GLU A 104 1.52 18.34 12.35
N LEU A 105 2.11 17.31 12.92
CA LEU A 105 1.39 16.23 13.59
C LEU A 105 0.65 16.70 14.86
N ALA A 106 1.19 17.67 15.57
CA ALA A 106 0.55 18.27 16.77
C ALA A 106 -0.79 18.97 16.44
N ARG A 107 -1.11 19.19 15.16
CA ARG A 107 -2.40 19.74 14.72
C ARG A 107 -3.52 18.72 14.70
N PHE A 108 -3.19 17.42 14.76
CA PHE A 108 -4.17 16.36 14.74
C PHE A 108 -4.68 16.05 16.15
N HIS A 109 -5.99 15.95 16.27
CA HIS A 109 -6.65 15.52 17.49
C HIS A 109 -6.52 14.01 17.72
N ARG A 110 -6.38 13.26 16.62
CA ARG A 110 -6.16 11.81 16.64
C ARG A 110 -5.22 11.38 15.53
N ILE A 111 -4.27 10.51 15.87
CA ILE A 111 -3.32 9.90 14.94
C ILE A 111 -3.44 8.40 15.10
N VAL A 112 -3.97 7.73 14.09
CA VAL A 112 -4.13 6.27 14.08
C VAL A 112 -2.99 5.65 13.28
N VAL A 113 -2.18 4.87 13.95
CA VAL A 113 -1.07 4.13 13.36
C VAL A 113 -1.36 2.63 13.34
N THR A 114 -0.78 1.92 12.40
CA THR A 114 -1.05 0.50 12.16
C THR A 114 0.00 -0.43 12.76
N ASP A 115 1.03 0.13 13.41
CA ASP A 115 2.12 -0.63 14.00
C ASP A 115 2.62 -0.03 15.31
N LEU A 116 3.16 -0.90 16.18
CA LEU A 116 3.67 -0.52 17.50
C LEU A 116 4.93 0.35 17.43
N GLY A 117 5.75 0.18 16.39
CA GLY A 117 6.98 0.97 16.22
C GLY A 117 6.64 2.43 15.91
N SER A 118 5.71 2.68 15.00
CA SER A 118 5.20 4.02 14.71
C SER A 118 4.53 4.64 15.93
N ARG A 119 3.73 3.86 16.67
CA ARG A 119 3.14 4.30 17.93
C ARG A 119 4.21 4.75 18.93
N SER A 120 5.23 3.94 19.15
CA SER A 120 6.33 4.25 20.09
C SER A 120 7.09 5.51 19.69
N LEU A 121 7.40 5.69 18.39
CA LEU A 121 8.05 6.89 17.88
C LEU A 121 7.24 8.16 18.14
N LEU A 122 5.94 8.11 17.89
CA LEU A 122 5.06 9.26 18.10
C LEU A 122 4.89 9.59 19.59
N ILE A 123 4.83 8.58 20.45
CA ILE A 123 4.81 8.79 21.91
C ILE A 123 6.11 9.45 22.38
N LYS A 124 7.27 8.94 21.94
CA LYS A 124 8.59 9.56 22.24
C LYS A 124 8.70 11.00 21.71
N ALA A 125 8.01 11.30 20.60
CA ALA A 125 7.95 12.65 20.04
C ALA A 125 7.01 13.61 20.80
N GLY A 126 6.36 13.17 21.88
CA GLY A 126 5.46 13.99 22.70
C GLY A 126 4.00 14.01 22.22
N LEU A 127 3.63 13.16 21.24
CA LEU A 127 2.30 13.14 20.64
C LEU A 127 1.36 12.07 21.24
N GLY A 128 1.75 11.43 22.35
CA GLY A 128 1.11 10.24 22.90
C GLY A 128 -0.39 10.37 23.18
N ARG A 129 -0.86 11.56 23.55
CA ARG A 129 -2.30 11.80 23.81
C ARG A 129 -3.17 11.62 22.57
N ALA A 130 -2.65 11.98 21.40
CA ALA A 130 -3.37 11.89 20.14
C ALA A 130 -3.26 10.50 19.46
N VAL A 131 -2.26 9.68 19.85
CA VAL A 131 -1.90 8.46 19.12
C VAL A 131 -2.73 7.27 19.59
N ARG A 132 -3.28 6.54 18.61
CA ARG A 132 -3.97 5.26 18.81
C ARG A 132 -3.42 4.21 17.86
N LEU A 133 -3.42 2.95 18.30
CA LEU A 133 -3.17 1.80 17.41
C LEU A 133 -4.51 1.40 16.78
N GLY A 134 -4.53 1.23 15.47
CA GLY A 134 -5.71 0.81 14.74
C GLY A 134 -5.38 -0.09 13.56
N PRO A 135 -6.38 -0.66 12.91
CA PRO A 135 -6.19 -1.51 11.75
C PRO A 135 -5.71 -0.72 10.54
N ASP A 136 -5.12 -1.46 9.59
CA ASP A 136 -4.84 -0.92 8.27
C ASP A 136 -6.13 -0.89 7.44
N PRO A 137 -6.63 0.29 7.08
CA PRO A 137 -7.91 0.41 6.39
C PRO A 137 -7.85 -0.18 4.97
N SER A 138 -6.67 -0.32 4.36
CA SER A 138 -6.51 -0.89 3.03
C SER A 138 -7.01 -2.35 2.95
N PHE A 139 -7.09 -3.07 4.06
CA PHE A 139 -7.64 -4.44 4.10
C PHE A 139 -9.15 -4.53 3.83
N LEU A 140 -9.86 -3.42 3.91
CA LEU A 140 -11.30 -3.34 3.60
C LEU A 140 -11.59 -3.03 2.14
N VAL A 141 -10.58 -2.72 1.35
CA VAL A 141 -10.74 -2.48 -0.08
C VAL A 141 -11.10 -3.78 -0.79
N GLY A 142 -12.17 -3.73 -1.58
CA GLY A 142 -12.60 -4.83 -2.43
C GLY A 142 -11.65 -5.06 -3.61
N ARG A 143 -11.88 -6.12 -4.36
CA ARG A 143 -11.20 -6.44 -5.61
C ARG A 143 -12.20 -6.45 -6.77
N CYS A 144 -11.71 -6.16 -7.97
CA CYS A 144 -12.44 -6.27 -9.22
C CYS A 144 -11.57 -7.04 -10.22
N LEU A 145 -12.06 -8.15 -10.75
CA LEU A 145 -11.33 -8.88 -11.78
C LEU A 145 -11.45 -8.14 -13.11
N ARG A 146 -10.36 -8.02 -13.85
CA ARG A 146 -10.38 -7.46 -15.18
C ARG A 146 -11.00 -8.47 -16.15
N SER A 147 -11.79 -7.99 -17.09
CA SER A 147 -12.40 -8.80 -18.16
C SER A 147 -11.41 -9.13 -19.28
N THR A 148 -10.37 -8.31 -19.44
CA THR A 148 -9.37 -8.43 -20.51
C THR A 148 -8.09 -9.06 -19.97
N GLN A 149 -7.53 -10.01 -20.74
CA GLN A 149 -6.26 -10.71 -20.45
C GLN A 149 -6.19 -11.24 -18.99
N PRO A 150 -6.97 -12.25 -18.64
CA PRO A 150 -6.92 -12.83 -17.31
C PRO A 150 -5.54 -13.45 -17.06
N LEU A 151 -5.02 -13.27 -15.83
CA LEU A 151 -3.82 -13.98 -15.38
C LEU A 151 -4.15 -15.45 -15.17
N LEU A 152 -3.17 -16.33 -15.38
CA LEU A 152 -3.29 -17.75 -15.08
C LEU A 152 -3.37 -17.94 -13.56
N ARG A 153 -4.56 -18.26 -13.08
CA ARG A 153 -4.85 -18.34 -11.65
C ARG A 153 -4.01 -19.43 -11.00
N GLY A 154 -3.27 -19.05 -9.94
CA GLY A 154 -2.42 -19.97 -9.19
C GLY A 154 -1.13 -20.40 -9.90
N GLU A 155 -0.93 -19.95 -11.14
CA GLU A 155 0.26 -20.24 -11.96
C GLU A 155 1.03 -18.97 -12.34
N THR A 156 0.68 -17.82 -11.76
CA THR A 156 1.32 -16.54 -12.02
C THR A 156 2.02 -16.03 -10.77
N VAL A 157 3.29 -15.65 -10.92
CA VAL A 157 4.03 -14.89 -9.90
C VAL A 157 3.87 -13.41 -10.19
N GLY A 158 3.28 -12.65 -9.25
CA GLY A 158 3.16 -11.20 -9.34
C GLY A 158 4.44 -10.51 -8.86
N LEU A 159 5.04 -9.66 -9.68
CA LEU A 159 6.15 -8.81 -9.29
C LEU A 159 5.67 -7.36 -9.17
N CYS A 160 5.67 -6.83 -7.94
CA CYS A 160 5.30 -5.45 -7.63
C CYS A 160 6.57 -4.65 -7.34
N VAL A 161 7.28 -4.28 -8.39
CA VAL A 161 8.56 -3.58 -8.28
C VAL A 161 8.29 -2.10 -8.19
N SER A 162 8.86 -1.40 -7.20
CA SER A 162 8.64 0.05 -7.04
C SER A 162 9.89 0.86 -7.26
N ALA A 163 9.77 1.87 -8.12
CA ALA A 163 10.81 2.85 -8.40
C ALA A 163 11.09 3.78 -7.21
N SER A 164 10.14 3.92 -6.27
CA SER A 164 10.30 4.74 -5.07
C SER A 164 11.07 4.05 -3.95
N ALA A 165 11.37 2.75 -4.08
CA ALA A 165 12.23 2.06 -3.11
C ALA A 165 13.64 2.67 -3.16
N SER A 166 14.07 3.26 -2.05
CA SER A 166 15.38 3.90 -1.92
C SER A 166 16.49 2.91 -2.33
N GLY A 167 17.35 3.31 -3.26
CA GLY A 167 18.44 2.50 -3.78
C GLY A 167 18.22 1.93 -5.19
N PHE A 168 17.11 2.27 -5.85
CA PHE A 168 16.90 1.94 -7.25
C PHE A 168 17.67 2.94 -8.13
N GLU A 169 18.94 2.67 -8.38
CA GLU A 169 19.61 3.19 -9.56
C GLU A 169 19.08 2.40 -10.75
N VAL A 170 18.32 3.09 -11.59
CA VAL A 170 17.63 2.51 -12.74
C VAL A 170 18.62 1.71 -13.61
N GLN A 171 18.34 0.41 -13.82
CA GLN A 171 19.02 -0.53 -14.72
C GLN A 171 20.35 -1.15 -14.28
N SER A 172 21.09 -0.60 -13.34
CA SER A 172 22.38 -1.18 -12.90
C SER A 172 22.45 -1.52 -11.42
N GLY A 173 21.48 -1.06 -10.63
CA GLY A 173 21.45 -1.25 -9.20
C GLY A 173 21.29 -2.72 -8.78
N LEU A 174 21.83 -3.06 -7.62
CA LEU A 174 21.81 -4.42 -7.07
C LEU A 174 20.38 -5.00 -6.97
N LEU A 175 19.39 -4.17 -6.63
CA LEU A 175 17.99 -4.61 -6.54
C LEU A 175 17.43 -4.98 -7.92
N PHE A 176 17.73 -4.19 -8.95
CA PHE A 176 17.34 -4.51 -10.33
C PHE A 176 17.96 -5.84 -10.79
N GLN A 177 19.24 -6.05 -10.51
CA GLN A 177 19.93 -7.32 -10.82
C GLN A 177 19.30 -8.50 -10.08
N ASN A 178 18.89 -8.32 -8.82
CA ASN A 178 18.18 -9.33 -8.06
C ASN A 178 16.83 -9.71 -8.70
N TYR A 179 16.05 -8.75 -9.19
CA TYR A 179 14.82 -9.05 -9.94
C TYR A 179 15.12 -9.75 -11.25
N CYS A 180 16.15 -9.35 -12.00
CA CYS A 180 16.54 -10.06 -13.22
C CYS A 180 16.94 -11.53 -12.95
N GLN A 181 17.67 -11.80 -11.87
CA GLN A 181 18.01 -13.18 -11.50
C GLN A 181 16.80 -13.97 -11.03
N LEU A 182 15.90 -13.36 -10.28
CA LEU A 182 14.64 -14.00 -9.88
C LEU A 182 13.79 -14.38 -11.09
N ILE A 183 13.61 -13.46 -12.05
CA ILE A 183 12.87 -13.72 -13.29
C ILE A 183 13.51 -14.87 -14.05
N ARG A 184 14.84 -14.87 -14.26
CA ARG A 184 15.56 -15.96 -14.92
C ARG A 184 15.35 -17.29 -14.22
N TRP A 185 15.42 -17.30 -12.90
CA TRP A 185 15.23 -18.50 -12.11
C TRP A 185 13.82 -19.08 -12.27
N ILE A 186 12.78 -18.24 -12.15
CA ILE A 186 11.38 -18.65 -12.32
C ILE A 186 11.18 -19.24 -13.73
N LEU A 187 11.62 -18.53 -14.76
CA LEU A 187 11.46 -18.96 -16.16
C LEU A 187 12.16 -20.27 -16.48
N ARG A 188 13.29 -20.56 -15.84
CA ARG A 188 14.07 -21.79 -16.07
C ARG A 188 13.58 -22.98 -15.26
N ASN A 189 13.08 -22.74 -14.06
CA ASN A 189 12.81 -23.82 -13.10
C ASN A 189 11.33 -24.09 -12.87
N THR A 190 10.44 -23.28 -13.45
CA THR A 190 8.99 -23.43 -13.27
C THR A 190 8.25 -23.17 -14.60
N PRO A 191 7.03 -23.71 -14.77
CA PRO A 191 6.17 -23.36 -15.90
C PRO A 191 5.41 -22.04 -15.69
N TRP A 192 5.62 -21.32 -14.58
CA TRP A 192 4.79 -20.20 -14.18
C TRP A 192 4.95 -18.98 -15.08
N GLN A 193 3.84 -18.26 -15.21
CA GLN A 193 3.81 -16.92 -15.78
C GLN A 193 4.32 -15.91 -14.74
N ILE A 194 4.94 -14.84 -15.21
CA ILE A 194 5.35 -13.70 -14.39
C ILE A 194 4.58 -12.47 -14.86
N ALA A 195 3.89 -11.81 -13.93
CA ALA A 195 3.20 -10.57 -14.18
C ALA A 195 3.88 -9.40 -13.46
N LEU A 196 4.42 -8.45 -14.21
CA LEU A 196 4.87 -7.17 -13.68
C LEU A 196 3.64 -6.30 -13.41
N ILE A 197 3.40 -5.96 -12.14
CA ILE A 197 2.19 -5.26 -11.69
C ILE A 197 2.60 -3.90 -11.12
N PRO A 198 2.48 -2.81 -11.91
CA PRO A 198 2.82 -1.46 -11.44
C PRO A 198 1.86 -1.05 -10.32
N TYR A 199 2.41 -0.61 -9.19
CA TYR A 199 1.63 -0.22 -8.03
C TYR A 199 1.69 1.29 -7.73
N CYS A 200 2.56 2.02 -8.43
CA CYS A 200 2.67 3.46 -8.42
C CYS A 200 2.86 3.99 -9.83
N ALA A 201 1.99 4.92 -10.26
CA ALA A 201 2.08 5.60 -11.55
C ALA A 201 2.37 7.10 -11.39
N ARG A 202 2.98 7.51 -10.27
CA ARG A 202 3.25 8.90 -9.95
C ARG A 202 4.40 9.44 -10.77
N LYS A 203 4.29 10.68 -11.28
CA LYS A 203 5.38 11.42 -11.93
C LYS A 203 6.62 11.44 -11.02
N GLY A 204 7.75 10.90 -11.50
CA GLY A 204 9.00 10.78 -10.75
C GLY A 204 9.14 9.52 -9.89
N SER A 205 8.12 8.66 -9.84
CA SER A 205 8.15 7.36 -9.15
C SER A 205 7.25 6.35 -9.86
N ASP A 206 7.26 6.36 -11.20
CA ASP A 206 6.41 5.52 -12.03
C ASP A 206 7.01 4.11 -12.17
N ASP A 207 6.38 3.14 -11.55
CA ASP A 207 6.82 1.73 -11.55
C ASP A 207 6.85 1.14 -12.97
N ARG A 208 5.99 1.64 -13.88
CA ARG A 208 5.94 1.17 -15.28
C ARG A 208 7.27 1.33 -16.02
N GLN A 209 8.05 2.37 -15.70
CA GLN A 209 9.37 2.58 -16.32
C GLN A 209 10.32 1.43 -15.95
N LEU A 210 10.23 0.98 -14.71
CA LEU A 210 11.04 -0.11 -14.21
C LEU A 210 10.57 -1.47 -14.73
N ASP A 211 9.25 -1.65 -14.77
CA ASP A 211 8.64 -2.85 -15.36
C ASP A 211 9.01 -2.98 -16.84
N LEU A 212 8.98 -1.88 -17.61
CA LEU A 212 9.43 -1.86 -19.00
C LEU A 212 10.93 -2.13 -19.14
N ALA A 213 11.77 -1.66 -18.20
CA ALA A 213 13.20 -1.96 -18.20
C ALA A 213 13.45 -3.44 -17.95
N LEU A 214 12.72 -4.07 -17.02
CA LEU A 214 12.77 -5.51 -16.78
C LEU A 214 12.30 -6.30 -18.01
N LEU A 215 11.17 -5.93 -18.61
CA LEU A 215 10.63 -6.60 -19.80
C LEU A 215 11.64 -6.60 -20.96
N ARG A 216 12.33 -5.49 -21.19
CA ARG A 216 13.36 -5.38 -22.24
C ARG A 216 14.53 -6.34 -22.05
N GLN A 217 14.87 -6.70 -20.80
CA GLN A 217 15.94 -7.68 -20.52
C GLN A 217 15.56 -9.11 -20.90
N PHE A 218 14.28 -9.38 -21.13
CA PHE A 218 13.71 -10.69 -21.44
C PHE A 218 12.85 -10.63 -22.70
N SER A 219 13.26 -9.84 -23.69
CA SER A 219 12.53 -9.73 -24.97
C SER A 219 12.37 -11.09 -25.63
N GLY A 220 11.14 -11.42 -26.04
CA GLY A 220 10.80 -12.72 -26.63
C GLY A 220 10.36 -13.79 -25.63
N GLU A 221 10.22 -13.46 -24.35
CA GLU A 221 9.71 -14.41 -23.36
C GLU A 221 8.20 -14.17 -23.12
N ASP A 222 7.36 -15.03 -23.68
CA ASP A 222 5.90 -14.89 -23.65
C ASP A 222 5.29 -15.08 -22.26
N ARG A 223 6.02 -15.72 -21.34
CA ARG A 223 5.56 -15.90 -19.96
C ARG A 223 5.83 -14.69 -19.04
N LEU A 224 6.56 -13.68 -19.52
CA LEU A 224 6.76 -12.42 -18.80
C LEU A 224 5.86 -11.35 -19.39
N ILE A 225 4.85 -10.94 -18.66
CA ILE A 225 3.89 -9.94 -19.10
C ILE A 225 3.90 -8.71 -18.18
N ILE A 226 3.56 -7.56 -18.73
CA ILE A 226 3.31 -6.34 -17.96
C ILE A 226 1.80 -6.08 -17.86
N ARG A 227 1.32 -5.80 -16.67
CA ARG A 227 -0.07 -5.39 -16.48
C ARG A 227 -0.23 -3.91 -16.77
N SER A 228 -1.30 -3.59 -17.49
CA SER A 228 -1.68 -2.21 -17.71
C SER A 228 -2.02 -1.54 -16.38
N ASP A 229 -1.88 -0.24 -16.33
CA ASP A 229 -2.39 0.58 -15.24
C ASP A 229 -3.89 0.37 -15.05
N GLY A 230 -4.37 0.61 -13.84
CA GLY A 230 -5.76 0.41 -13.49
C GLY A 230 -6.08 0.95 -12.10
N SER A 231 -7.33 0.84 -11.71
CA SER A 231 -7.76 1.19 -10.36
C SER A 231 -7.13 0.24 -9.32
N CYS A 232 -7.02 0.68 -8.07
CA CYS A 232 -6.50 -0.17 -7.00
C CYS A 232 -7.34 -1.46 -6.82
N ARG A 233 -8.62 -1.45 -7.17
CA ARG A 233 -9.49 -2.64 -7.12
C ARG A 233 -9.15 -3.64 -8.22
N GLU A 234 -8.83 -3.17 -9.42
CA GLU A 234 -8.38 -4.04 -10.52
C GLU A 234 -7.00 -4.61 -10.25
N LEU A 235 -6.06 -3.81 -9.75
CA LEU A 235 -4.74 -4.30 -9.34
C LEU A 235 -4.87 -5.35 -8.23
N ARG A 236 -5.79 -5.18 -7.27
CA ARG A 236 -6.10 -6.22 -6.29
C ARG A 236 -6.75 -7.44 -6.91
N GLY A 237 -7.54 -7.26 -7.96
CA GLY A 237 -8.05 -8.35 -8.79
C GLY A 237 -6.91 -9.18 -9.37
N ASP A 238 -5.95 -8.53 -10.03
CA ASP A 238 -4.77 -9.18 -10.58
C ASP A 238 -3.94 -9.90 -9.49
N LEU A 239 -3.62 -9.19 -8.39
CA LEU A 239 -2.91 -9.79 -7.26
C LEU A 239 -3.63 -11.04 -6.70
N SER A 240 -4.97 -11.03 -6.66
CA SER A 240 -5.76 -12.15 -6.13
C SER A 240 -5.74 -13.40 -7.01
N LEU A 241 -5.32 -13.29 -8.25
CA LEU A 241 -5.13 -14.41 -9.18
C LEU A 241 -3.72 -15.01 -9.11
N CYS A 242 -2.77 -14.26 -8.56
CA CYS A 242 -1.40 -14.73 -8.44
C CYS A 242 -1.28 -15.93 -7.48
N ARG A 243 -0.33 -16.82 -7.80
CA ARG A 243 0.14 -17.84 -6.88
C ARG A 243 0.79 -17.21 -5.65
N CYS A 244 1.71 -16.31 -5.90
CA CYS A 244 2.37 -15.50 -4.87
C CYS A 244 2.81 -14.16 -5.47
N CYS A 245 3.19 -13.22 -4.59
CA CYS A 245 3.68 -11.91 -4.99
C CYS A 245 5.04 -11.61 -4.37
N VAL A 246 5.91 -10.94 -5.14
CA VAL A 246 7.23 -10.48 -4.66
C VAL A 246 7.39 -9.02 -5.02
N GLY A 247 7.84 -8.21 -4.07
CA GLY A 247 8.09 -6.81 -4.38
C GLY A 247 8.24 -5.88 -3.20
N THR A 248 8.37 -4.62 -3.50
CA THR A 248 8.53 -3.54 -2.52
C THR A 248 7.20 -2.89 -2.15
N ALA A 249 6.29 -2.75 -3.10
CA ALA A 249 4.93 -2.25 -2.91
C ALA A 249 3.92 -3.36 -3.27
N GLY A 250 2.62 -3.15 -3.12
CA GLY A 250 1.60 -4.12 -3.54
C GLY A 250 1.52 -5.42 -2.73
N VAL A 251 2.63 -5.91 -2.15
CA VAL A 251 2.63 -7.18 -1.39
C VAL A 251 1.68 -7.17 -0.18
N PRO A 252 1.59 -6.11 0.63
CA PRO A 252 0.54 -6.03 1.66
C PRO A 252 -0.88 -6.11 1.10
N ALA A 253 -1.12 -5.60 -0.12
CA ALA A 253 -2.39 -5.73 -0.80
C ALA A 253 -2.65 -7.19 -1.24
N ALA A 254 -1.63 -7.91 -1.71
CA ALA A 254 -1.70 -9.34 -2.00
C ALA A 254 -2.05 -10.14 -0.74
N TRP A 255 -1.40 -9.88 0.41
CA TRP A 255 -1.76 -10.51 1.68
C TRP A 255 -3.22 -10.28 2.04
N SER A 256 -3.72 -9.06 1.84
CA SER A 256 -5.14 -8.75 2.09
C SER A 256 -6.08 -9.52 1.16
N CYS A 257 -5.62 -10.00 0.02
CA CYS A 257 -6.35 -10.88 -0.89
C CYS A 257 -6.19 -12.39 -0.56
N GLY A 258 -5.43 -12.73 0.51
CA GLY A 258 -5.13 -14.11 0.87
C GLY A 258 -4.01 -14.74 0.05
N VAL A 259 -3.24 -13.93 -0.68
CA VAL A 259 -2.13 -14.38 -1.54
C VAL A 259 -0.82 -14.24 -0.78
N PRO A 260 -0.03 -15.33 -0.61
CA PRO A 260 1.30 -15.28 -0.02
C PRO A 260 2.20 -14.30 -0.77
N GLY A 261 3.10 -13.63 -0.04
CA GLY A 261 4.01 -12.70 -0.70
C GLY A 261 5.25 -12.39 0.11
N LEU A 262 6.33 -12.13 -0.64
CA LEU A 262 7.64 -11.77 -0.13
C LEU A 262 7.86 -10.27 -0.32
N CYS A 263 7.77 -9.52 0.76
CA CYS A 263 7.94 -8.06 0.74
C CYS A 263 9.41 -7.69 0.92
N ILE A 264 9.91 -6.78 0.08
CA ILE A 264 11.27 -6.25 0.16
C ILE A 264 11.19 -4.80 0.65
N GLY A 265 11.92 -4.46 1.69
CA GLY A 265 12.03 -3.10 2.20
C GLY A 265 11.94 -2.98 3.71
N ASP A 266 12.09 -1.75 4.19
CA ASP A 266 12.19 -1.44 5.61
C ASP A 266 10.89 -0.94 6.26
N SER A 267 9.75 -1.10 5.57
CA SER A 267 8.45 -0.67 6.08
C SER A 267 8.09 -1.37 7.38
N ARG A 268 7.90 -0.59 8.45
CA ARG A 268 7.41 -1.08 9.75
C ARG A 268 6.01 -1.64 9.61
N ARG A 269 5.19 -1.01 8.78
CA ARG A 269 3.83 -1.48 8.45
C ARG A 269 3.86 -2.88 7.87
N ALA A 270 4.70 -3.13 6.86
CA ALA A 270 4.80 -4.45 6.25
C ALA A 270 5.24 -5.51 7.26
N ARG A 271 6.25 -5.21 8.09
CA ARG A 271 6.69 -6.11 9.17
C ARG A 271 5.61 -6.37 10.22
N SER A 272 4.91 -5.33 10.65
CA SER A 272 3.82 -5.47 11.63
C SER A 272 2.65 -6.28 11.07
N LEU A 273 2.25 -6.02 9.83
CA LEU A 273 1.21 -6.77 9.15
C LEU A 273 1.59 -8.23 8.96
N SER A 274 2.80 -8.53 8.48
CA SER A 274 3.25 -9.91 8.31
C SER A 274 3.26 -10.66 9.63
N ALA A 275 3.74 -10.03 10.71
CA ALA A 275 3.74 -10.62 12.04
C ALA A 275 2.31 -10.85 12.58
N THR A 276 1.39 -9.92 12.32
CA THR A 276 -0.02 -10.03 12.74
C THR A 276 -0.76 -11.13 11.96
N LEU A 277 -0.49 -11.27 10.67
CA LEU A 277 -1.22 -12.17 9.79
C LEU A 277 -0.64 -13.58 9.76
N MET A 278 0.68 -13.71 9.86
CA MET A 278 1.40 -14.97 9.60
C MET A 278 2.40 -15.34 10.69
N GLY A 279 2.52 -14.52 11.75
CA GLY A 279 3.51 -14.71 12.81
C GLY A 279 4.86 -14.07 12.51
N ALA A 280 5.59 -13.69 13.56
CA ALA A 280 6.85 -12.95 13.45
C ALA A 280 7.97 -13.71 12.71
N SER A 281 7.95 -15.04 12.75
CA SER A 281 8.95 -15.93 12.14
C SER A 281 8.61 -16.36 10.70
N CYS A 282 7.54 -15.83 10.10
CA CYS A 282 7.09 -16.25 8.77
C CYS A 282 8.13 -16.01 7.66
N GLY A 283 8.99 -14.97 7.82
CA GLY A 283 10.01 -14.63 6.82
C GLY A 283 9.45 -13.92 5.58
N ALA A 284 8.23 -13.37 5.66
CA ALA A 284 7.56 -12.72 4.55
C ALA A 284 8.10 -11.30 4.24
N VAL A 285 9.02 -10.77 5.03
CA VAL A 285 9.63 -9.45 4.80
C VAL A 285 11.16 -9.57 4.84
N ILE A 286 11.78 -9.11 3.76
CA ILE A 286 13.24 -9.00 3.63
C ILE A 286 13.61 -7.52 3.74
N ARG A 287 14.59 -7.18 4.55
CA ARG A 287 15.16 -5.84 4.57
C ARG A 287 15.92 -5.57 3.27
N ALA A 288 15.88 -4.34 2.79
CA ALA A 288 16.59 -3.95 1.57
C ALA A 288 18.12 -4.14 1.72
N ASP A 289 18.67 -3.86 2.92
CA ASP A 289 20.09 -4.08 3.25
C ASP A 289 20.47 -5.57 3.41
N GLY A 290 19.50 -6.47 3.41
CA GLY A 290 19.69 -7.92 3.39
C GLY A 290 20.03 -8.49 2.01
N LEU A 291 19.84 -7.69 0.93
CA LEU A 291 20.24 -8.06 -0.43
C LEU A 291 21.64 -7.50 -0.69
N LYS A 292 22.67 -8.35 -0.60
CA LYS A 292 24.08 -7.99 -0.77
C LYS A 292 24.65 -8.47 -2.11
N GLU A 293 24.10 -9.54 -2.63
CA GLU A 293 24.49 -10.16 -3.89
C GLU A 293 23.32 -10.21 -4.86
N LYS A 294 23.62 -10.32 -6.16
CA LYS A 294 22.64 -10.27 -7.25
C LYS A 294 21.62 -11.42 -7.27
N ASP A 295 21.87 -12.49 -6.55
CA ASP A 295 21.02 -13.70 -6.46
C ASP A 295 20.39 -13.91 -5.07
N ASP A 296 20.57 -12.98 -4.14
CA ASP A 296 20.02 -13.08 -2.78
C ASP A 296 18.50 -13.18 -2.80
N LEU A 297 17.83 -12.40 -3.65
CA LEU A 297 16.36 -12.45 -3.78
C LEU A 297 15.90 -13.84 -4.26
N CYS A 298 16.66 -14.46 -5.15
CA CYS A 298 16.40 -15.81 -5.61
C CYS A 298 16.46 -16.82 -4.46
N ARG A 299 17.51 -16.74 -3.63
CA ARG A 299 17.68 -17.59 -2.44
C ARG A 299 16.54 -17.38 -1.42
N HIS A 300 16.14 -16.13 -1.21
CA HIS A 300 15.01 -15.82 -0.35
C HIS A 300 13.69 -16.34 -0.91
N PHE A 301 13.49 -16.23 -2.23
CA PHE A 301 12.30 -16.72 -2.90
C PHE A 301 12.18 -18.26 -2.80
N GLN A 302 13.27 -18.99 -2.99
CA GLN A 302 13.28 -20.45 -2.81
C GLN A 302 12.85 -20.85 -1.39
N ARG A 303 13.41 -20.23 -0.36
CA ARG A 303 13.01 -20.47 1.04
C ARG A 303 11.57 -20.04 1.32
N PHE A 304 11.09 -19.02 0.64
CA PHE A 304 9.69 -18.60 0.71
C PHE A 304 8.77 -19.67 0.13
N LEU A 305 9.12 -20.28 -1.00
CA LEU A 305 8.32 -21.36 -1.62
C LEU A 305 8.15 -22.57 -0.69
N GLU A 306 9.16 -22.89 0.12
CA GLU A 306 9.06 -23.97 1.13
C GLU A 306 7.97 -23.71 2.18
N LYS A 307 7.59 -22.44 2.39
CA LYS A 307 6.60 -22.01 3.37
C LYS A 307 5.30 -21.48 2.74
N GLU A 308 5.21 -21.46 1.43
CA GLU A 308 4.10 -20.82 0.69
C GLU A 308 2.73 -21.35 1.15
N ASP A 309 2.58 -22.67 1.25
CA ASP A 309 1.31 -23.28 1.61
C ASP A 309 0.92 -22.95 3.06
N ALA A 310 1.87 -22.97 3.99
CA ALA A 310 1.64 -22.56 5.37
C ALA A 310 1.22 -21.08 5.45
N MET A 311 1.87 -20.20 4.70
CA MET A 311 1.50 -18.78 4.63
C MET A 311 0.08 -18.61 4.07
N ARG A 312 -0.29 -19.36 3.04
CA ARG A 312 -1.63 -19.36 2.46
C ARG A 312 -2.69 -19.77 3.47
N GLN A 313 -2.43 -20.81 4.25
CA GLN A 313 -3.31 -21.27 5.32
C GLN A 313 -3.45 -20.20 6.42
N TRP A 314 -2.35 -19.60 6.86
CA TRP A 314 -2.39 -18.51 7.85
C TRP A 314 -3.20 -17.32 7.35
N LEU A 315 -2.99 -16.89 6.11
CA LEU A 315 -3.75 -15.79 5.51
C LEU A 315 -5.25 -16.12 5.38
N ALA A 316 -5.59 -17.36 5.03
CA ALA A 316 -6.98 -17.79 4.94
C ALA A 316 -7.75 -17.63 6.26
N VAL A 317 -7.06 -17.82 7.39
CA VAL A 317 -7.64 -17.66 8.73
C VAL A 317 -7.55 -16.23 9.25
N SER A 318 -6.39 -15.59 9.08
CA SER A 318 -6.10 -14.29 9.73
C SER A 318 -6.72 -13.10 9.00
N VAL A 319 -6.78 -13.12 7.66
CA VAL A 319 -7.32 -11.99 6.89
C VAL A 319 -8.80 -11.72 7.17
N PRO A 320 -9.70 -12.73 7.22
CA PRO A 320 -11.08 -12.50 7.62
C PRO A 320 -11.20 -11.90 9.02
N ARG A 321 -10.43 -12.39 10.00
CA ARG A 321 -10.40 -11.88 11.38
C ARG A 321 -9.89 -10.44 11.44
N TYR A 322 -8.84 -10.14 10.68
CA TYR A 322 -8.28 -8.78 10.59
C TYR A 322 -9.28 -7.80 9.97
N ARG A 323 -10.00 -8.23 8.92
CA ARG A 323 -11.07 -7.43 8.30
C ARG A 323 -12.23 -7.19 9.25
N GLN A 324 -12.61 -8.21 10.05
CA GLN A 324 -13.64 -8.05 11.06
C GLN A 324 -13.21 -7.03 12.13
N TRP A 325 -11.99 -7.18 12.67
CA TRP A 325 -11.44 -6.18 13.58
C TRP A 325 -11.43 -4.78 12.98
N ALA A 326 -11.08 -4.63 11.68
CA ALA A 326 -11.07 -3.33 11.02
C ALA A 326 -12.47 -2.72 10.89
N ARG A 327 -13.51 -3.53 10.68
CA ARG A 327 -14.91 -3.06 10.65
C ARG A 327 -15.44 -2.68 12.02
N ASP A 328 -15.06 -3.45 13.05
CA ASP A 328 -15.54 -3.27 14.42
C ASP A 328 -14.74 -2.22 15.19
N TRP A 329 -13.63 -1.75 14.60
CA TRP A 329 -12.75 -0.79 15.26
C TRP A 329 -13.46 0.53 15.55
N ARG A 330 -13.55 0.88 16.84
CA ARG A 330 -14.23 2.08 17.31
C ARG A 330 -13.26 3.26 17.36
N TRP A 331 -13.29 4.07 16.34
CA TRP A 331 -12.42 5.25 16.22
C TRP A 331 -12.90 6.46 17.03
N GLN A 332 -14.06 6.36 17.68
CA GLN A 332 -14.63 7.40 18.54
C GLN A 332 -14.12 7.33 19.98
N GLU A 333 -13.54 6.24 20.41
CA GLU A 333 -12.91 6.05 21.73
C GLU A 333 -11.40 6.30 21.63
#